data_2ff76ae22eca8a8ab301d1b38c604718
#
_entry.id   2ff76ae22eca8a8ab301d1b38c604718
#
_cell.length_a   1.000
_cell.length_b   1.000
_cell.length_c   1.000
_cell.angle_alpha   90.00
_cell.angle_beta   90.00
_cell.angle_gamma   90.00
#
_symmetry.space_group_name_H-M   'P 1'
#
loop_
_entity.id
_entity.type
_entity.pdbx_description
1 polymer ?
#
loop_
_entity_poly.entity_id
_entity_poly.type
_entity_poly.pdbx_seq_one_letter_code
_entity_poly.pdbx_strand_id
1 'polypeptide(L)'
;EDFSWSATERLQGGTGRWARAWRRFKVNRTALLGLAIISIMILAATLGGVAFGGSVTAILFNTPGDAPNAATLLDGYPLARQGRATEALSTSAIASASGAILGLFLFLASVPIVRQFALLFHSVDIFWLAVFGLVTVAVVSRGGIAANLVAGGVGLLLAFHGFNQVTGTARFTWGTTYLRDGIQLIPLLIGLFAVAEMLRLASERTTVSSVDIVSGGTLAGAKIVFENRLVFLQSSIVGWLIGVVPGAGGTVANFVAYLQAQNISSDPESFGTGNVRGVIASEAANDAKDGGSMIPTLGLGIPGSASTAVLLGAFVVNGVIPGPQLFQENLQLVFIVIFGLLLSNVLTSAIGILLARQIARLTRVSVTTLVPIILFVALLGAFVNRGNFGDVTATVVFGVIGFYMLKFNVSRIPVVIAFVLGPIAEQNFHRSLQISRGAYSIFLERHVSIVLIVATVAVLLLPFVRYARRRRSDER
;
A
#
# COMPACT_ATOMS: atom_id res chain seq x y z
N GLU A 1 0.00 44.74 -45.52
CA GLU A 1 1.10 43.78 -45.58
C GLU A 1 0.54 42.37 -45.40
N ASP A 2 0.40 41.65 -46.53
CA ASP A 2 -0.14 40.28 -46.58
C ASP A 2 0.86 39.28 -45.98
N PHE A 3 0.53 38.71 -44.86
CA PHE A 3 1.26 37.57 -44.27
C PHE A 3 0.82 36.28 -44.99
N SER A 4 1.46 35.92 -46.10
CA SER A 4 1.29 34.64 -46.80
C SER A 4 2.06 33.54 -46.08
N TRP A 5 1.37 32.66 -45.37
CA TRP A 5 1.98 31.44 -44.82
C TRP A 5 2.35 30.46 -45.94
N SER A 6 3.59 29.97 -46.01
CA SER A 6 3.99 28.98 -46.99
C SER A 6 3.24 27.64 -46.78
N ALA A 7 2.98 26.93 -47.89
CA ALA A 7 2.24 25.65 -47.87
C ALA A 7 2.89 24.58 -46.95
N THR A 8 4.19 24.65 -46.72
CA THR A 8 4.96 23.79 -45.82
C THR A 8 4.61 24.03 -44.35
N GLU A 9 4.25 25.23 -43.94
CA GLU A 9 3.84 25.53 -42.56
C GLU A 9 2.43 25.03 -42.25
N ARG A 10 1.55 24.88 -43.27
CA ARG A 10 0.21 24.34 -43.10
C ARG A 10 0.16 22.86 -42.90
N LEU A 11 1.09 22.10 -43.46
CA LEU A 11 1.17 20.63 -43.29
C LEU A 11 1.80 20.19 -41.96
N GLN A 12 2.57 21.10 -41.30
CA GLN A 12 3.10 20.83 -39.93
C GLN A 12 2.15 21.23 -38.80
N GLY A 13 0.97 21.70 -39.11
CA GLY A 13 0.04 22.35 -38.16
C GLY A 13 -0.60 21.43 -37.13
N GLY A 14 -0.71 20.13 -37.38
CA GLY A 14 -1.40 19.20 -36.48
C GLY A 14 -0.52 18.69 -35.32
N THR A 15 0.63 18.18 -35.62
CA THR A 15 1.55 17.61 -34.62
C THR A 15 2.34 18.67 -33.85
N GLY A 16 2.56 19.83 -34.46
CA GLY A 16 3.35 20.92 -33.87
C GLY A 16 2.65 21.65 -32.71
N ARG A 17 1.31 21.71 -32.67
CA ARG A 17 0.58 22.38 -31.58
C ARG A 17 0.67 21.60 -30.28
N TRP A 18 0.44 20.30 -30.33
CA TRP A 18 0.56 19.41 -29.17
C TRP A 18 2.00 19.29 -28.67
N ALA A 19 2.96 19.19 -29.56
CA ALA A 19 4.40 19.14 -29.18
C ALA A 19 4.88 20.47 -28.57
N ARG A 20 4.36 21.63 -29.02
CA ARG A 20 4.64 22.95 -28.42
C ARG A 20 3.96 23.11 -27.07
N ALA A 21 2.69 22.71 -26.95
CA ALA A 21 1.96 22.73 -25.71
C ALA A 21 2.64 21.82 -24.66
N TRP A 22 3.07 20.62 -25.06
CA TRP A 22 3.78 19.68 -24.22
C TRP A 22 5.15 20.18 -23.77
N ARG A 23 5.91 20.84 -24.65
CA ARG A 23 7.18 21.50 -24.28
C ARG A 23 6.98 22.65 -23.29
N ARG A 24 5.96 23.51 -23.50
CA ARG A 24 5.62 24.58 -22.56
C ARG A 24 5.15 24.02 -21.21
N PHE A 25 4.39 22.94 -21.22
CA PHE A 25 3.95 22.24 -20.02
C PHE A 25 5.14 21.70 -19.20
N LYS A 26 6.10 21.04 -19.85
CA LYS A 26 7.30 20.50 -19.18
C LYS A 26 8.23 21.57 -18.56
N VAL A 27 8.20 22.77 -19.06
CA VAL A 27 9.01 23.90 -18.54
C VAL A 27 8.25 24.67 -17.45
N ASN A 28 6.93 24.52 -17.38
CA ASN A 28 6.12 25.22 -16.40
C ASN A 28 6.08 24.45 -15.09
N ARG A 29 6.81 24.94 -14.06
CA ARG A 29 6.90 24.31 -12.74
C ARG A 29 5.51 24.13 -12.08
N THR A 30 4.61 25.08 -12.25
CA THR A 30 3.24 24.98 -11.70
C THR A 30 2.41 23.92 -12.41
N ALA A 31 2.57 23.74 -13.74
CA ALA A 31 1.91 22.69 -14.48
C ALA A 31 2.43 21.29 -14.12
N LEU A 32 3.76 21.15 -13.92
CA LEU A 32 4.37 19.89 -13.43
C LEU A 32 3.91 19.57 -12.00
N LEU A 33 3.86 20.59 -11.13
CA LEU A 33 3.33 20.42 -9.77
C LEU A 33 1.86 20.00 -9.81
N GLY A 34 1.05 20.61 -10.67
CA GLY A 34 -0.35 20.22 -10.88
C GLY A 34 -0.49 18.78 -11.37
N LEU A 35 0.36 18.33 -12.31
CA LEU A 35 0.35 16.95 -12.77
C LEU A 35 0.78 15.97 -11.66
N ALA A 36 1.81 16.33 -10.88
CA ALA A 36 2.24 15.52 -9.73
C ALA A 36 1.11 15.40 -8.69
N ILE A 37 0.42 16.51 -8.37
CA ILE A 37 -0.72 16.52 -7.46
C ILE A 37 -1.84 15.61 -8.00
N ILE A 38 -2.21 15.75 -9.29
CA ILE A 38 -3.24 14.91 -9.91
C ILE A 38 -2.83 13.43 -9.89
N SER A 39 -1.56 13.10 -10.19
CA SER A 39 -1.06 11.73 -10.14
C SER A 39 -1.11 11.15 -8.73
N ILE A 40 -0.74 11.94 -7.71
CA ILE A 40 -0.83 11.55 -6.30
C ILE A 40 -2.30 11.38 -5.90
N MET A 41 -3.20 12.27 -6.34
CA MET A 41 -4.64 12.16 -6.08
C MET A 41 -5.24 10.91 -6.73
N ILE A 42 -4.89 10.61 -7.99
CA ILE A 42 -5.36 9.39 -8.69
C ILE A 42 -4.84 8.15 -7.96
N LEU A 43 -3.58 8.15 -7.53
CA LEU A 43 -3.00 7.03 -6.78
C LEU A 43 -3.65 6.88 -5.40
N ALA A 44 -3.84 7.98 -4.68
CA ALA A 44 -4.59 7.98 -3.43
C ALA A 44 -6.02 7.47 -3.63
N ALA A 45 -6.65 7.87 -4.75
CA ALA A 45 -7.98 7.40 -5.16
C ALA A 45 -8.02 5.89 -5.40
N THR A 46 -7.00 5.35 -6.08
CA THR A 46 -6.89 3.90 -6.30
C THR A 46 -6.69 3.15 -4.99
N LEU A 47 -5.89 3.66 -4.07
CA LEU A 47 -5.64 3.02 -2.78
C LEU A 47 -6.90 2.93 -1.91
N GLY A 48 -7.69 4.01 -1.85
CA GLY A 48 -8.98 4.00 -1.15
C GLY A 48 -10.02 3.06 -1.78
N GLY A 49 -9.96 2.89 -3.12
CA GLY A 49 -10.89 2.04 -3.86
C GLY A 49 -10.66 0.54 -3.71
N VAL A 50 -9.42 0.13 -3.50
CA VAL A 50 -9.04 -1.30 -3.41
C VAL A 50 -9.68 -1.99 -2.21
N ALA A 51 -9.76 -1.31 -1.07
CA ALA A 51 -10.29 -1.88 0.16
C ALA A 51 -11.73 -2.34 0.00
N PHE A 52 -12.64 -1.48 -0.44
CA PHE A 52 -14.05 -1.83 -0.63
C PHE A 52 -14.27 -2.81 -1.79
N GLY A 53 -13.53 -2.67 -2.91
CA GLY A 53 -13.62 -3.60 -4.04
C GLY A 53 -13.35 -5.04 -3.64
N GLY A 54 -12.36 -5.27 -2.76
CA GLY A 54 -12.03 -6.58 -2.21
C GLY A 54 -13.12 -7.14 -1.29
N SER A 55 -13.85 -6.27 -0.58
CA SER A 55 -14.95 -6.66 0.30
C SER A 55 -16.16 -7.15 -0.49
N VAL A 56 -16.44 -6.56 -1.66
CA VAL A 56 -17.54 -7.02 -2.53
C VAL A 56 -17.32 -8.47 -2.95
N THR A 57 -16.12 -8.83 -3.37
CA THR A 57 -15.81 -10.22 -3.76
C THR A 57 -15.78 -11.16 -2.57
N ALA A 58 -15.33 -10.70 -1.41
CA ALA A 58 -15.36 -11.48 -0.17
C ALA A 58 -16.79 -11.82 0.24
N ILE A 59 -17.70 -10.84 0.23
CA ILE A 59 -19.10 -10.99 0.64
C ILE A 59 -19.89 -11.83 -0.37
N LEU A 60 -19.73 -11.59 -1.67
CA LEU A 60 -20.57 -12.23 -2.69
C LEU A 60 -20.06 -13.58 -3.17
N PHE A 61 -18.75 -13.78 -3.18
CA PHE A 61 -18.14 -14.92 -3.85
C PHE A 61 -17.24 -15.78 -2.96
N ASN A 62 -17.22 -15.53 -1.66
CA ASN A 62 -16.35 -16.24 -0.72
C ASN A 62 -14.86 -16.18 -1.11
N THR A 63 -14.48 -15.12 -1.80
CA THR A 63 -13.12 -14.93 -2.30
C THR A 63 -12.64 -13.54 -1.89
N PRO A 64 -11.72 -13.42 -0.93
CA PRO A 64 -11.23 -12.12 -0.54
C PRO A 64 -10.46 -11.49 -1.72
N GLY A 65 -10.84 -10.27 -2.10
CA GLY A 65 -10.16 -9.56 -3.20
C GLY A 65 -8.76 -9.10 -2.80
N ASP A 66 -8.54 -8.88 -1.50
CA ASP A 66 -7.22 -8.64 -0.90
C ASP A 66 -7.12 -9.35 0.44
N ALA A 67 -5.91 -9.54 0.93
CA ALA A 67 -5.64 -10.25 2.17
C ALA A 67 -6.38 -9.70 3.42
N PRO A 68 -6.55 -8.39 3.60
CA PRO A 68 -7.38 -7.81 4.66
C PRO A 68 -8.83 -8.26 4.63
N ASN A 69 -9.43 -8.37 3.45
CA ASN A 69 -10.84 -8.73 3.28
C ASN A 69 -11.16 -10.18 3.69
N ALA A 70 -10.15 -10.99 4.03
CA ALA A 70 -10.36 -12.33 4.57
C ALA A 70 -11.07 -12.31 5.94
N ALA A 71 -10.96 -11.24 6.72
CA ALA A 71 -11.73 -11.09 7.96
C ALA A 71 -13.22 -10.77 7.67
N THR A 72 -13.48 -9.92 6.69
CA THR A 72 -14.83 -9.56 6.24
C THR A 72 -15.59 -10.78 5.70
N LEU A 73 -14.87 -11.69 5.04
CA LEU A 73 -15.43 -12.92 4.50
C LEU A 73 -16.08 -13.81 5.57
N LEU A 74 -15.54 -13.82 6.79
CA LEU A 74 -16.01 -14.71 7.87
C LEU A 74 -17.49 -14.53 8.17
N ASP A 75 -17.99 -13.30 8.17
CA ASP A 75 -19.40 -13.01 8.42
C ASP A 75 -20.13 -12.48 7.18
N GLY A 76 -19.43 -11.79 6.30
CA GLY A 76 -20.02 -11.19 5.11
C GLY A 76 -20.60 -12.21 4.14
N TYR A 77 -19.88 -13.29 3.87
CA TYR A 77 -20.37 -14.36 3.00
C TYR A 77 -21.53 -15.18 3.59
N PRO A 78 -21.49 -15.60 4.87
CA PRO A 78 -22.66 -16.21 5.51
C PRO A 78 -23.89 -15.31 5.47
N LEU A 79 -23.78 -13.99 5.71
CA LEU A 79 -24.88 -13.04 5.54
C LEU A 79 -25.45 -13.06 4.12
N ALA A 80 -24.57 -13.03 3.11
CA ALA A 80 -24.99 -13.07 1.71
C ALA A 80 -25.72 -14.37 1.39
N ARG A 81 -25.26 -15.51 1.91
CA ARG A 81 -25.94 -16.81 1.77
C ARG A 81 -27.29 -16.89 2.44
N GLN A 82 -27.52 -16.08 3.48
CA GLN A 82 -28.81 -15.93 4.16
C GLN A 82 -29.77 -15.02 3.38
N GLY A 83 -29.43 -14.56 2.17
CA GLY A 83 -30.22 -13.62 1.38
C GLY A 83 -30.07 -12.15 1.81
N ARG A 84 -29.14 -11.84 2.72
CA ARG A 84 -28.85 -10.50 3.27
C ARG A 84 -27.63 -9.84 2.62
N ALA A 85 -27.34 -10.18 1.35
CA ALA A 85 -26.17 -9.68 0.63
C ALA A 85 -26.14 -8.14 0.54
N THR A 86 -27.29 -7.49 0.27
CA THR A 86 -27.35 -6.01 0.19
C THR A 86 -27.10 -5.36 1.54
N GLU A 87 -27.54 -5.96 2.61
CA GLU A 87 -27.28 -5.51 3.98
C GLU A 87 -25.78 -5.61 4.29
N ALA A 88 -25.14 -6.75 4.00
CA ALA A 88 -23.71 -6.94 4.19
C ALA A 88 -22.88 -5.94 3.38
N LEU A 89 -23.23 -5.74 2.10
CA LEU A 89 -22.52 -4.80 1.21
C LEU A 89 -22.69 -3.34 1.64
N SER A 90 -23.91 -2.93 2.00
CA SER A 90 -24.15 -1.56 2.46
C SER A 90 -23.50 -1.28 3.81
N THR A 91 -23.50 -2.25 4.72
CA THR A 91 -22.79 -2.13 6.00
C THR A 91 -21.29 -2.07 5.80
N SER A 92 -20.73 -2.92 4.96
CA SER A 92 -19.30 -2.90 4.57
C SER A 92 -18.90 -1.53 4.02
N ALA A 93 -19.63 -1.01 3.03
CA ALA A 93 -19.33 0.28 2.42
C ALA A 93 -19.39 1.47 3.39
N ILE A 94 -20.42 1.49 4.26
CA ILE A 94 -20.58 2.57 5.24
C ILE A 94 -19.53 2.46 6.36
N ALA A 95 -19.24 1.27 6.85
CA ALA A 95 -18.20 1.05 7.86
C ALA A 95 -16.82 1.42 7.32
N SER A 96 -16.52 1.05 6.07
CA SER A 96 -15.30 1.38 5.33
C SER A 96 -15.15 2.90 5.18
N ALA A 97 -16.12 3.59 4.56
CA ALA A 97 -16.07 5.04 4.38
C ALA A 97 -15.94 5.81 5.71
N SER A 98 -16.74 5.41 6.72
CA SER A 98 -16.72 6.06 8.03
C SER A 98 -15.42 5.76 8.78
N GLY A 99 -14.86 4.55 8.64
CA GLY A 99 -13.56 4.16 9.17
C GLY A 99 -12.42 4.98 8.57
N ALA A 100 -12.44 5.18 7.25
CA ALA A 100 -11.48 6.04 6.55
C ALA A 100 -11.55 7.50 7.06
N ILE A 101 -12.76 8.06 7.19
CA ILE A 101 -12.95 9.41 7.71
C ILE A 101 -12.37 9.54 9.11
N LEU A 102 -12.68 8.60 10.01
CA LEU A 102 -12.17 8.62 11.37
C LEU A 102 -10.65 8.43 11.42
N GLY A 103 -10.11 7.48 10.65
CA GLY A 103 -8.67 7.21 10.59
C GLY A 103 -7.86 8.41 10.07
N LEU A 104 -8.36 9.07 9.02
CA LEU A 104 -7.74 10.29 8.48
C LEU A 104 -7.89 11.48 9.42
N PHE A 105 -9.01 11.60 10.13
CA PHE A 105 -9.19 12.61 11.17
C PHE A 105 -8.19 12.42 12.32
N LEU A 106 -8.00 11.18 12.77
CA LEU A 106 -7.00 10.85 13.79
C LEU A 106 -5.57 11.12 13.29
N PHE A 107 -5.28 10.84 12.02
CA PHE A 107 -4.01 11.22 11.41
C PHE A 107 -3.83 12.74 11.41
N LEU A 108 -4.84 13.49 10.96
CA LEU A 108 -4.80 14.96 10.95
C LEU A 108 -4.54 15.53 12.35
N ALA A 109 -5.22 14.98 13.35
CA ALA A 109 -5.01 15.36 14.75
C ALA A 109 -3.59 15.01 15.25
N SER A 110 -2.95 13.99 14.69
CA SER A 110 -1.58 13.59 15.02
C SER A 110 -0.49 14.43 14.33
N VAL A 111 -0.81 15.18 13.27
CA VAL A 111 0.17 15.97 12.47
C VAL A 111 1.04 16.89 13.32
N PRO A 112 0.51 17.68 14.30
CA PRO A 112 1.35 18.54 15.14
C PRO A 112 2.39 17.73 15.94
N ILE A 113 1.98 16.56 16.46
CA ILE A 113 2.83 15.65 17.21
C ILE A 113 3.91 15.06 16.31
N VAL A 114 3.51 14.52 15.15
CA VAL A 114 4.42 13.93 14.16
C VAL A 114 5.46 14.95 13.70
N ARG A 115 5.05 16.21 13.47
CA ARG A 115 5.95 17.31 13.09
C ARG A 115 7.01 17.59 14.14
N GLN A 116 6.65 17.61 15.43
CA GLN A 116 7.60 17.82 16.52
C GLN A 116 8.59 16.65 16.63
N PHE A 117 8.08 15.42 16.55
CA PHE A 117 8.93 14.22 16.53
C PHE A 117 9.87 14.19 15.33
N ALA A 118 9.39 14.58 14.15
CA ALA A 118 10.18 14.62 12.94
C ALA A 118 11.43 15.53 13.06
N LEU A 119 11.36 16.60 13.85
CA LEU A 119 12.49 17.51 14.11
C LEU A 119 13.62 16.87 14.93
N LEU A 120 13.33 15.80 15.66
CA LEU A 120 14.32 15.11 16.49
C LEU A 120 15.24 14.19 15.68
N PHE A 121 14.85 13.81 14.46
CA PHE A 121 15.58 12.85 13.64
C PHE A 121 16.70 13.51 12.83
N HIS A 122 17.90 12.96 12.97
CA HIS A 122 19.09 13.30 12.17
C HIS A 122 19.40 12.14 11.21
N SER A 123 20.37 12.32 10.32
CA SER A 123 20.73 11.28 9.32
C SER A 123 20.99 9.92 9.95
N VAL A 124 21.67 9.86 11.08
CA VAL A 124 21.93 8.62 11.83
C VAL A 124 20.64 7.93 12.24
N ASP A 125 19.69 8.71 12.76
CA ASP A 125 18.42 8.19 13.25
C ASP A 125 17.56 7.70 12.08
N ILE A 126 17.59 8.39 10.92
CA ILE A 126 16.89 7.98 9.69
C ILE A 126 17.47 6.66 9.16
N PHE A 127 18.79 6.46 9.23
CA PHE A 127 19.41 5.18 8.89
C PHE A 127 18.88 4.05 9.77
N TRP A 128 18.89 4.20 11.10
CA TRP A 128 18.37 3.19 12.03
C TRP A 128 16.87 2.99 11.90
N LEU A 129 16.14 4.04 11.57
CA LEU A 129 14.71 3.98 11.30
C LEU A 129 14.41 3.14 10.05
N ALA A 130 15.19 3.29 8.98
CA ALA A 130 15.08 2.46 7.78
C ALA A 130 15.40 0.97 8.08
N VAL A 131 16.44 0.71 8.88
CA VAL A 131 16.78 -0.64 9.35
C VAL A 131 15.65 -1.23 10.21
N PHE A 132 15.11 -0.44 11.15
CA PHE A 132 13.96 -0.83 11.97
C PHE A 132 12.73 -1.16 11.13
N GLY A 133 12.41 -0.32 10.13
CA GLY A 133 11.30 -0.54 9.21
C GLY A 133 11.46 -1.84 8.42
N LEU A 134 12.66 -2.09 7.89
CA LEU A 134 13.02 -3.30 7.17
C LEU A 134 12.81 -4.57 8.02
N VAL A 135 13.39 -4.58 9.22
CA VAL A 135 13.28 -5.72 10.15
C VAL A 135 11.84 -5.93 10.59
N THR A 136 11.14 -4.87 10.94
CA THR A 136 9.73 -4.94 11.37
C THR A 136 8.87 -5.56 10.29
N VAL A 137 9.01 -5.10 9.05
CA VAL A 137 8.25 -5.64 7.92
C VAL A 137 8.57 -7.11 7.66
N ALA A 138 9.84 -7.51 7.73
CA ALA A 138 10.23 -8.90 7.55
C ALA A 138 9.63 -9.82 8.64
N VAL A 139 9.59 -9.34 9.89
CA VAL A 139 9.05 -10.10 11.04
C VAL A 139 7.53 -10.16 11.04
N VAL A 140 6.85 -9.05 10.69
CA VAL A 140 5.38 -8.94 10.76
C VAL A 140 4.70 -9.51 9.51
N SER A 141 5.40 -9.55 8.36
CA SER A 141 4.84 -10.07 7.10
C SER A 141 4.47 -11.56 7.20
N ARG A 142 3.44 -11.96 6.45
CA ARG A 142 3.02 -13.37 6.34
C ARG A 142 4.15 -14.25 5.81
N GLY A 143 4.16 -15.51 6.21
CA GLY A 143 5.17 -16.49 5.84
C GLY A 143 6.27 -16.68 6.90
N GLY A 144 7.35 -17.35 6.54
CA GLY A 144 8.47 -17.60 7.46
C GLY A 144 9.36 -16.36 7.60
N ILE A 145 9.76 -16.02 8.82
CA ILE A 145 10.61 -14.86 9.10
C ILE A 145 11.93 -14.93 8.33
N ALA A 146 12.58 -16.11 8.30
CA ALA A 146 13.82 -16.31 7.55
C ALA A 146 13.61 -16.03 6.05
N ALA A 147 12.51 -16.55 5.46
CA ALA A 147 12.18 -16.31 4.05
C ALA A 147 11.91 -14.83 3.78
N ASN A 148 11.24 -14.13 4.70
CA ASN A 148 10.96 -12.70 4.58
C ASN A 148 12.23 -11.84 4.74
N LEU A 149 13.17 -12.23 5.63
CA LEU A 149 14.47 -11.57 5.74
C LEU A 149 15.30 -11.75 4.47
N VAL A 150 15.32 -12.97 3.90
CA VAL A 150 15.95 -13.22 2.60
C VAL A 150 15.30 -12.39 1.51
N ALA A 151 13.97 -12.32 1.47
CA ALA A 151 13.23 -11.48 0.52
C ALA A 151 13.60 -9.99 0.67
N GLY A 152 13.71 -9.49 1.91
CA GLY A 152 14.20 -8.15 2.20
C GLY A 152 15.64 -7.95 1.73
N GLY A 153 16.53 -8.91 1.97
CA GLY A 153 17.92 -8.90 1.46
C GLY A 153 17.98 -8.83 -0.07
N VAL A 154 17.15 -9.61 -0.77
CA VAL A 154 17.01 -9.52 -2.23
C VAL A 154 16.54 -8.13 -2.65
N GLY A 155 15.54 -7.56 -1.97
CA GLY A 155 15.07 -6.20 -2.23
C GLY A 155 16.16 -5.14 -2.10
N LEU A 156 17.02 -5.25 -1.06
CA LEU A 156 18.19 -4.38 -0.89
C LEU A 156 19.20 -4.53 -2.03
N LEU A 157 19.52 -5.78 -2.41
CA LEU A 157 20.43 -6.04 -3.53
C LEU A 157 19.90 -5.44 -4.83
N LEU A 158 18.59 -5.57 -5.09
CA LEU A 158 17.94 -4.95 -6.24
C LEU A 158 18.01 -3.42 -6.19
N ALA A 159 17.85 -2.83 -5.00
CA ALA A 159 17.93 -1.38 -4.80
C ALA A 159 19.33 -0.79 -5.07
N PHE A 160 20.38 -1.60 -4.91
CA PHE A 160 21.77 -1.17 -5.09
C PHE A 160 22.30 -1.35 -6.51
N HIS A 161 21.46 -1.75 -7.46
CA HIS A 161 21.83 -1.77 -8.89
C HIS A 161 21.90 -0.35 -9.45
N GLY A 162 22.87 -0.13 -10.35
CA GLY A 162 23.04 1.16 -11.04
C GLY A 162 24.07 2.07 -10.38
N PHE A 163 23.92 3.37 -10.61
CA PHE A 163 24.84 4.37 -10.05
C PHE A 163 24.58 4.60 -8.56
N ASN A 164 25.66 4.51 -7.77
CA ASN A 164 25.64 5.00 -6.41
C ASN A 164 25.59 6.52 -6.41
N GLN A 165 24.56 7.10 -5.81
CA GLN A 165 24.36 8.55 -5.75
C GLN A 165 25.43 9.27 -4.91
N VAL A 166 26.14 8.57 -4.02
CA VAL A 166 27.15 9.15 -3.14
C VAL A 166 28.55 9.08 -3.78
N THR A 167 28.90 7.92 -4.35
CA THR A 167 30.25 7.69 -4.92
C THR A 167 30.33 7.88 -6.43
N GLY A 168 29.19 7.96 -7.14
CA GLY A 168 29.12 8.04 -8.59
C GLY A 168 29.57 6.77 -9.32
N THR A 169 29.83 5.67 -8.59
CA THR A 169 30.29 4.40 -9.17
C THR A 169 29.12 3.54 -9.61
N ALA A 170 29.24 2.91 -10.79
CA ALA A 170 28.24 1.95 -11.27
C ALA A 170 28.43 0.60 -10.59
N ARG A 171 27.33 0.02 -10.06
CA ARG A 171 27.32 -1.27 -9.35
C ARG A 171 26.36 -2.25 -10.01
N PHE A 172 26.80 -3.50 -10.12
CA PHE A 172 26.00 -4.64 -10.60
C PHE A 172 25.36 -4.42 -11.98
N THR A 173 25.99 -3.64 -12.85
CA THR A 173 25.43 -3.30 -14.19
C THR A 173 25.67 -4.38 -15.23
N TRP A 174 26.59 -5.32 -14.98
CA TRP A 174 27.01 -6.41 -15.88
C TRP A 174 27.18 -5.95 -17.35
N GLY A 175 27.65 -4.71 -17.54
CA GLY A 175 27.88 -4.12 -18.86
C GLY A 175 26.61 -3.70 -19.61
N THR A 176 25.42 -3.86 -19.05
CA THR A 176 24.17 -3.45 -19.73
C THR A 176 23.84 -1.99 -19.45
N THR A 177 23.44 -1.27 -20.51
CA THR A 177 22.99 0.13 -20.39
C THR A 177 21.73 0.27 -19.56
N TYR A 178 20.83 -0.73 -19.63
CA TYR A 178 19.57 -0.75 -18.86
C TYR A 178 19.82 -0.72 -17.34
N LEU A 179 20.76 -1.55 -16.86
CA LEU A 179 21.04 -1.66 -15.42
C LEU A 179 21.93 -0.51 -14.90
N ARG A 180 22.51 0.33 -15.77
CA ARG A 180 23.21 1.55 -15.34
C ARG A 180 22.29 2.52 -14.63
N ASP A 181 21.07 2.70 -15.14
CA ASP A 181 20.05 3.56 -14.54
C ASP A 181 19.35 2.94 -13.32
N GLY A 182 19.77 1.72 -12.96
CA GLY A 182 19.15 0.93 -11.89
C GLY A 182 17.81 0.33 -12.30
N ILE A 183 17.37 -0.64 -11.50
CA ILE A 183 16.04 -1.24 -11.61
C ILE A 183 15.01 -0.19 -11.20
N GLN A 184 13.92 -0.09 -11.96
CA GLN A 184 12.88 0.89 -11.66
C GLN A 184 11.82 0.30 -10.76
N LEU A 185 11.32 1.14 -9.83
CA LEU A 185 10.31 0.75 -8.86
C LEU A 185 8.98 0.35 -9.53
N ILE A 186 8.55 1.09 -10.56
CA ILE A 186 7.25 0.83 -11.23
C ILE A 186 7.22 -0.56 -11.90
N PRO A 187 8.19 -0.97 -12.73
CA PRO A 187 8.29 -2.34 -13.24
C PRO A 187 8.36 -3.41 -12.15
N LEU A 188 9.10 -3.15 -11.07
CA LEU A 188 9.17 -4.06 -9.93
C LEU A 188 7.79 -4.26 -9.27
N LEU A 189 7.06 -3.17 -9.02
CA LEU A 189 5.72 -3.23 -8.41
C LEU A 189 4.70 -3.91 -9.31
N ILE A 190 4.63 -3.50 -10.59
CA ILE A 190 3.70 -4.10 -11.56
C ILE A 190 3.98 -5.61 -11.68
N GLY A 191 5.26 -5.99 -11.77
CA GLY A 191 5.67 -7.40 -11.83
C GLY A 191 5.24 -8.16 -10.59
N LEU A 192 5.75 -7.77 -9.43
CA LEU A 192 5.52 -8.49 -8.18
C LEU A 192 4.05 -8.57 -7.77
N PHE A 193 3.22 -7.56 -8.09
CA PHE A 193 1.82 -7.55 -7.67
C PHE A 193 0.85 -7.88 -8.80
N ALA A 194 0.84 -7.11 -9.90
CA ALA A 194 -0.17 -7.29 -10.95
C ALA A 194 0.08 -8.55 -11.78
N VAL A 195 1.28 -8.69 -12.35
CA VAL A 195 1.61 -9.84 -13.21
C VAL A 195 1.59 -11.15 -12.40
N ALA A 196 2.18 -11.15 -11.20
CA ALA A 196 2.18 -12.32 -10.33
C ALA A 196 0.76 -12.78 -9.96
N GLU A 197 -0.15 -11.85 -9.68
CA GLU A 197 -1.54 -12.15 -9.35
C GLU A 197 -2.30 -12.71 -10.56
N MET A 198 -2.06 -12.15 -11.75
CA MET A 198 -2.64 -12.68 -12.99
C MET A 198 -2.15 -14.08 -13.29
N LEU A 199 -0.86 -14.38 -13.08
CA LEU A 199 -0.32 -15.74 -13.21
C LEU A 199 -0.96 -16.70 -12.20
N ARG A 200 -1.19 -16.25 -10.97
CA ARG A 200 -1.89 -17.03 -9.94
C ARG A 200 -3.32 -17.36 -10.37
N LEU A 201 -4.09 -16.34 -10.75
CA LEU A 201 -5.46 -16.52 -11.21
C LEU A 201 -5.56 -17.46 -12.43
N ALA A 202 -4.62 -17.34 -13.37
CA ALA A 202 -4.56 -18.25 -14.53
C ALA A 202 -4.29 -19.70 -14.12
N SER A 203 -3.53 -19.94 -13.04
CA SER A 203 -3.20 -21.28 -12.56
C SER A 203 -4.31 -21.95 -11.74
N GLU A 204 -5.12 -21.17 -11.01
CA GLU A 204 -6.09 -21.70 -10.04
C GLU A 204 -7.43 -22.14 -10.63
N ARG A 205 -7.76 -21.81 -11.88
CA ARG A 205 -9.02 -22.17 -12.61
C ARG A 205 -10.28 -22.14 -11.72
N THR A 206 -10.40 -21.17 -10.81
CA THR A 206 -11.52 -21.10 -9.87
C THR A 206 -12.79 -20.66 -10.59
N THR A 207 -13.82 -21.49 -10.53
CA THR A 207 -15.20 -21.10 -10.88
C THR A 207 -15.79 -20.32 -9.73
N VAL A 208 -16.19 -19.10 -9.99
CA VAL A 208 -16.84 -18.24 -8.98
C VAL A 208 -18.28 -18.70 -8.81
N SER A 209 -18.66 -19.13 -7.60
CA SER A 209 -20.06 -19.45 -7.29
C SER A 209 -20.88 -18.15 -7.20
N SER A 210 -22.00 -18.10 -7.94
CA SER A 210 -22.90 -16.94 -7.93
C SER A 210 -23.86 -17.01 -6.74
N VAL A 211 -23.95 -15.90 -5.98
CA VAL A 211 -25.01 -15.68 -4.99
C VAL A 211 -26.07 -14.78 -5.63
N ASP A 212 -27.34 -15.15 -5.49
CA ASP A 212 -28.43 -14.30 -5.97
C ASP A 212 -28.54 -13.05 -5.10
N ILE A 213 -28.42 -11.88 -5.74
CA ILE A 213 -28.50 -10.59 -5.05
C ILE A 213 -29.98 -10.25 -4.85
N VAL A 214 -30.47 -10.45 -3.63
CA VAL A 214 -31.82 -9.99 -3.23
C VAL A 214 -31.77 -8.49 -2.92
N SER A 215 -32.74 -7.76 -3.40
CA SER A 215 -32.84 -6.29 -3.24
C SER A 215 -33.18 -5.92 -1.79
N GLY A 216 -32.27 -5.24 -1.10
CA GLY A 216 -32.48 -4.53 0.16
C GLY A 216 -32.12 -3.03 0.02
N GLY A 217 -32.58 -2.20 0.92
CA GLY A 217 -32.32 -0.75 0.89
C GLY A 217 -30.84 -0.43 1.14
N THR A 218 -30.24 0.36 0.26
CA THR A 218 -28.82 0.77 0.35
C THR A 218 -28.49 1.59 1.60
N LEU A 219 -29.48 2.26 2.21
CA LEU A 219 -29.34 3.04 3.45
C LEU A 219 -29.44 2.21 4.74
N ALA A 220 -29.80 0.92 4.65
CA ALA A 220 -29.89 0.05 5.83
C ALA A 220 -28.53 -0.07 6.55
N GLY A 221 -27.44 -0.11 5.80
CA GLY A 221 -26.08 -0.17 6.35
C GLY A 221 -25.73 0.99 7.27
N ALA A 222 -26.18 2.21 6.94
CA ALA A 222 -25.92 3.38 7.80
C ALA A 222 -26.58 3.26 9.17
N LYS A 223 -27.83 2.80 9.19
CA LYS A 223 -28.56 2.54 10.44
C LYS A 223 -27.87 1.46 11.27
N ILE A 224 -27.46 0.38 10.63
CA ILE A 224 -26.79 -0.76 11.29
C ILE A 224 -25.45 -0.33 11.90
N VAL A 225 -24.62 0.43 11.19
CA VAL A 225 -23.34 0.95 11.70
C VAL A 225 -23.59 1.90 12.87
N PHE A 226 -24.61 2.78 12.79
CA PHE A 226 -24.95 3.69 13.88
C PHE A 226 -25.45 2.98 15.13
N GLU A 227 -26.29 1.95 14.98
CA GLU A 227 -26.73 1.10 16.09
C GLU A 227 -25.57 0.36 16.76
N ASN A 228 -24.53 -0.01 16.00
CA ASN A 228 -23.33 -0.67 16.48
C ASN A 228 -22.12 0.29 16.60
N ARG A 229 -22.36 1.59 16.88
CA ARG A 229 -21.33 2.62 16.92
C ARG A 229 -20.16 2.33 17.84
N LEU A 230 -20.35 1.60 18.93
CA LEU A 230 -19.27 1.22 19.85
C LEU A 230 -18.30 0.23 19.18
N VAL A 231 -18.82 -0.79 18.49
CA VAL A 231 -18.01 -1.74 17.73
C VAL A 231 -17.26 -1.00 16.63
N PHE A 232 -17.94 -0.12 15.89
CA PHE A 232 -17.33 0.71 14.85
C PHE A 232 -16.18 1.57 15.39
N LEU A 233 -16.38 2.34 16.46
CA LEU A 233 -15.36 3.23 17.03
C LEU A 233 -14.15 2.45 17.57
N GLN A 234 -14.40 1.40 18.33
CA GLN A 234 -13.33 0.56 18.87
C GLN A 234 -12.50 -0.10 17.78
N SER A 235 -13.16 -0.66 16.78
CA SER A 235 -12.49 -1.32 15.65
C SER A 235 -11.70 -0.33 14.79
N SER A 236 -12.23 0.87 14.57
CA SER A 236 -11.50 1.94 13.87
C SER A 236 -10.26 2.39 14.63
N ILE A 237 -10.34 2.57 15.96
CA ILE A 237 -9.20 2.93 16.80
C ILE A 237 -8.15 1.81 16.78
N VAL A 238 -8.56 0.55 16.90
CA VAL A 238 -7.65 -0.60 16.80
C VAL A 238 -6.98 -0.64 15.43
N GLY A 239 -7.75 -0.46 14.36
CA GLY A 239 -7.23 -0.38 13.00
C GLY A 239 -6.19 0.71 12.86
N TRP A 240 -6.51 1.92 13.31
CA TRP A 240 -5.61 3.07 13.27
C TRP A 240 -4.32 2.83 14.06
N LEU A 241 -4.39 2.33 15.29
CA LEU A 241 -3.22 2.00 16.12
C LEU A 241 -2.31 0.95 15.48
N ILE A 242 -2.91 -0.10 14.89
CA ILE A 242 -2.13 -1.12 14.18
C ILE A 242 -1.52 -0.54 12.90
N GLY A 243 -2.23 0.36 12.22
CA GLY A 243 -1.72 1.08 11.07
C GLY A 243 -0.43 1.87 11.34
N VAL A 244 -0.29 2.43 12.54
CA VAL A 244 0.94 3.14 12.97
C VAL A 244 2.17 2.23 13.00
N VAL A 245 1.97 0.91 13.17
CA VAL A 245 3.07 -0.06 13.20
C VAL A 245 3.52 -0.38 11.77
N PRO A 246 4.77 -0.03 11.38
CA PRO A 246 5.27 -0.30 10.04
C PRO A 246 5.16 -1.79 9.68
N GLY A 247 4.61 -2.09 8.50
CA GLY A 247 4.52 -3.45 7.99
C GLY A 247 3.42 -4.33 8.59
N ALA A 248 2.73 -3.92 9.65
CA ALA A 248 1.62 -4.68 10.24
C ALA A 248 0.49 -4.92 9.22
N GLY A 249 0.20 -3.91 8.41
CA GLY A 249 -0.73 -3.99 7.30
C GLY A 249 -2.20 -4.23 7.70
N GLY A 250 -3.07 -4.17 6.69
CA GLY A 250 -4.53 -4.29 6.91
C GLY A 250 -4.97 -5.65 7.41
N THR A 251 -4.27 -6.71 7.04
CA THR A 251 -4.66 -8.06 7.47
C THR A 251 -4.62 -8.21 8.98
N VAL A 252 -3.53 -7.74 9.63
CA VAL A 252 -3.41 -7.81 11.08
C VAL A 252 -4.46 -6.92 11.73
N ALA A 253 -4.65 -5.70 11.22
CA ALA A 253 -5.64 -4.76 11.73
C ALA A 253 -7.05 -5.34 11.73
N ASN A 254 -7.46 -5.93 10.60
CA ASN A 254 -8.81 -6.46 10.42
C ASN A 254 -9.09 -7.66 11.31
N PHE A 255 -8.16 -8.62 11.37
CA PHE A 255 -8.35 -9.79 12.23
C PHE A 255 -8.31 -9.43 13.71
N VAL A 256 -7.44 -8.52 14.15
CA VAL A 256 -7.42 -8.08 15.56
C VAL A 256 -8.69 -7.34 15.93
N ALA A 257 -9.18 -6.45 15.07
CA ALA A 257 -10.44 -5.75 15.29
C ALA A 257 -11.64 -6.73 15.33
N TYR A 258 -11.66 -7.70 14.41
CA TYR A 258 -12.69 -8.75 14.38
C TYR A 258 -12.70 -9.57 15.67
N LEU A 259 -11.54 -10.09 16.08
CA LEU A 259 -11.41 -10.88 17.32
C LEU A 259 -11.74 -10.05 18.57
N GLN A 260 -11.35 -8.77 18.58
CA GLN A 260 -11.74 -7.86 19.67
C GLN A 260 -13.25 -7.71 19.73
N ALA A 261 -13.91 -7.43 18.58
CA ALA A 261 -15.37 -7.29 18.54
C ALA A 261 -16.07 -8.57 18.96
N GLN A 262 -15.56 -9.74 18.58
CA GLN A 262 -16.05 -11.04 19.03
C GLN A 262 -15.93 -11.20 20.55
N ASN A 263 -14.75 -10.92 21.13
CA ASN A 263 -14.47 -11.12 22.55
C ASN A 263 -15.29 -10.22 23.47
N ILE A 264 -15.67 -9.02 23.02
CA ILE A 264 -16.49 -8.09 23.81
C ILE A 264 -18.00 -8.22 23.52
N SER A 265 -18.37 -9.07 22.57
CA SER A 265 -19.79 -9.30 22.23
C SER A 265 -20.47 -10.10 23.31
N SER A 266 -21.77 -9.79 23.54
CA SER A 266 -22.65 -10.63 24.37
C SER A 266 -22.94 -11.99 23.74
N ASP A 267 -22.71 -12.15 22.43
CA ASP A 267 -22.92 -13.38 21.67
C ASP A 267 -21.70 -13.65 20.76
N PRO A 268 -20.56 -14.13 21.33
CA PRO A 268 -19.34 -14.41 20.57
C PRO A 268 -19.48 -15.55 19.57
N GLU A 269 -20.38 -16.50 19.81
CA GLU A 269 -20.59 -17.71 19.00
C GLU A 269 -21.28 -17.39 17.66
N SER A 270 -22.00 -16.27 17.57
CA SER A 270 -22.60 -15.81 16.31
C SER A 270 -21.62 -15.29 15.29
N PHE A 271 -20.37 -14.95 15.69
CA PHE A 271 -19.31 -14.56 14.78
C PHE A 271 -18.87 -15.76 13.93
N GLY A 272 -18.65 -15.52 12.63
CA GLY A 272 -18.41 -16.58 11.64
C GLY A 272 -19.66 -17.20 11.05
N THR A 273 -20.85 -16.84 11.54
CA THR A 273 -22.15 -17.38 11.06
C THR A 273 -23.04 -16.35 10.37
N GLY A 274 -22.55 -15.11 10.21
CA GLY A 274 -23.28 -14.00 9.60
C GLY A 274 -23.62 -12.89 10.60
N ASN A 275 -22.73 -12.59 11.54
CA ASN A 275 -22.90 -11.47 12.45
C ASN A 275 -22.44 -10.17 11.78
N VAL A 276 -23.35 -9.21 11.63
CA VAL A 276 -23.06 -7.91 11.01
C VAL A 276 -21.98 -7.11 11.75
N ARG A 277 -21.79 -7.34 13.06
CA ARG A 277 -20.72 -6.70 13.85
C ARG A 277 -19.33 -7.15 13.39
N GLY A 278 -19.19 -8.41 12.93
CA GLY A 278 -17.93 -8.89 12.35
C GLY A 278 -17.57 -8.15 11.05
N VAL A 279 -18.58 -7.86 10.20
CA VAL A 279 -18.40 -7.04 8.99
C VAL A 279 -18.01 -5.61 9.36
N ILE A 280 -18.71 -4.98 10.32
CA ILE A 280 -18.40 -3.63 10.79
C ILE A 280 -16.95 -3.55 11.31
N ALA A 281 -16.57 -4.50 12.16
CA ALA A 281 -15.26 -4.50 12.80
C ALA A 281 -14.12 -4.62 11.79
N SER A 282 -14.22 -5.55 10.84
CA SER A 282 -13.19 -5.76 9.82
C SER A 282 -13.09 -4.57 8.87
N GLU A 283 -14.21 -4.03 8.39
CA GLU A 283 -14.22 -2.94 7.41
C GLU A 283 -13.81 -1.60 8.02
N ALA A 284 -14.31 -1.26 9.20
CA ALA A 284 -13.93 -0.03 9.89
C ALA A 284 -12.43 0.00 10.20
N ALA A 285 -11.86 -1.14 10.62
CA ALA A 285 -10.42 -1.24 10.88
C ALA A 285 -9.61 -1.20 9.60
N ASN A 286 -10.11 -1.80 8.51
CA ASN A 286 -9.41 -1.85 7.23
C ASN A 286 -9.07 -0.47 6.69
N ASP A 287 -10.00 0.45 6.76
CA ASP A 287 -9.81 1.79 6.21
C ASP A 287 -9.24 2.77 7.24
N ALA A 288 -9.59 2.63 8.52
CA ALA A 288 -9.00 3.45 9.57
C ALA A 288 -7.48 3.24 9.71
N LYS A 289 -6.96 2.02 9.42
CA LYS A 289 -5.53 1.74 9.40
C LYS A 289 -4.76 2.58 8.39
N ASP A 290 -5.40 3.01 7.29
CA ASP A 290 -4.73 3.82 6.28
C ASP A 290 -4.35 5.18 6.85
N GLY A 291 -5.23 5.80 7.65
CA GLY A 291 -4.88 6.99 8.42
C GLY A 291 -3.72 6.75 9.40
N GLY A 292 -3.72 5.62 10.10
CA GLY A 292 -2.61 5.24 10.98
C GLY A 292 -1.30 5.04 10.23
N SER A 293 -1.33 4.36 9.08
CA SER A 293 -0.15 4.06 8.27
C SER A 293 0.46 5.29 7.59
N MET A 294 -0.30 6.39 7.46
CA MET A 294 0.25 7.65 6.98
C MET A 294 1.26 8.27 7.97
N ILE A 295 1.17 7.96 9.26
CA ILE A 295 2.12 8.47 10.26
C ILE A 295 3.55 8.00 9.95
N PRO A 296 3.86 6.70 9.93
CA PRO A 296 5.20 6.24 9.57
C PRO A 296 5.53 6.54 8.09
N THR A 297 4.55 6.48 7.20
CA THR A 297 4.78 6.64 5.76
C THR A 297 5.20 8.06 5.40
N LEU A 298 4.43 9.06 5.79
CA LEU A 298 4.72 10.45 5.47
C LEU A 298 5.68 11.08 6.48
N GLY A 299 5.57 10.69 7.78
CA GLY A 299 6.37 11.28 8.85
C GLY A 299 7.79 10.75 8.93
N LEU A 300 7.99 9.48 8.63
CA LEU A 300 9.28 8.80 8.79
C LEU A 300 9.84 8.24 7.48
N GLY A 301 9.05 8.25 6.38
CA GLY A 301 9.44 7.64 5.11
C GLY A 301 9.42 6.11 5.14
N ILE A 302 8.73 5.51 6.11
CA ILE A 302 8.63 4.04 6.25
C ILE A 302 7.21 3.60 5.93
N PRO A 303 7.00 2.77 4.89
CA PRO A 303 5.65 2.35 4.54
C PRO A 303 5.01 1.47 5.62
N GLY A 304 3.79 1.83 6.01
CA GLY A 304 2.99 1.05 6.97
C GLY A 304 2.36 -0.20 6.34
N SER A 305 2.22 -0.23 5.02
CA SER A 305 1.58 -1.33 4.27
C SER A 305 2.13 -1.42 2.84
N ALA A 306 1.76 -2.47 2.10
CA ALA A 306 2.10 -2.59 0.68
C ALA A 306 1.57 -1.39 -0.14
N SER A 307 0.34 -0.96 0.13
CA SER A 307 -0.28 0.19 -0.54
C SER A 307 0.49 1.48 -0.29
N THR A 308 0.91 1.73 0.95
CA THR A 308 1.70 2.91 1.29
C THR A 308 3.14 2.83 0.77
N ALA A 309 3.68 1.63 0.50
CA ALA A 309 4.96 1.48 -0.20
C ALA A 309 4.85 1.96 -1.67
N VAL A 310 3.74 1.67 -2.34
CA VAL A 310 3.46 2.19 -3.69
C VAL A 310 3.32 3.71 -3.66
N LEU A 311 2.62 4.25 -2.66
CA LEU A 311 2.49 5.70 -2.46
C LEU A 311 3.85 6.37 -2.25
N LEU A 312 4.71 5.79 -1.39
CA LEU A 312 6.08 6.26 -1.21
C LEU A 312 6.87 6.27 -2.52
N GLY A 313 6.73 5.20 -3.31
CA GLY A 313 7.34 5.11 -4.63
C GLY A 313 6.89 6.24 -5.54
N ALA A 314 5.59 6.58 -5.55
CA ALA A 314 5.08 7.70 -6.32
C ALA A 314 5.64 9.05 -5.85
N PHE A 315 5.82 9.27 -4.54
CA PHE A 315 6.49 10.46 -4.04
C PHE A 315 7.92 10.57 -4.56
N VAL A 316 8.70 9.49 -4.44
CA VAL A 316 10.10 9.45 -4.88
C VAL A 316 10.22 9.72 -6.38
N VAL A 317 9.38 9.09 -7.21
CA VAL A 317 9.36 9.28 -8.67
C VAL A 317 9.03 10.73 -9.04
N ASN A 318 8.20 11.42 -8.24
CA ASN A 318 7.86 12.82 -8.43
C ASN A 318 8.85 13.79 -7.74
N GLY A 319 9.98 13.31 -7.24
CA GLY A 319 11.00 14.12 -6.59
C GLY A 319 10.65 14.62 -5.19
N VAL A 320 9.60 14.05 -4.59
CA VAL A 320 9.19 14.36 -3.22
C VAL A 320 9.85 13.36 -2.27
N ILE A 321 10.64 13.85 -1.33
CA ILE A 321 11.31 13.01 -0.33
C ILE A 321 10.37 12.82 0.86
N PRO A 322 9.83 11.60 1.07
CA PRO A 322 9.00 11.32 2.24
C PRO A 322 9.85 11.28 3.50
N GLY A 323 9.24 11.61 4.62
CA GLY A 323 9.92 11.65 5.91
C GLY A 323 9.84 13.00 6.59
N PRO A 324 10.71 13.26 7.59
CA PRO A 324 10.66 14.48 8.40
C PRO A 324 10.63 15.80 7.61
N GLN A 325 11.38 15.85 6.49
CA GLN A 325 11.46 17.03 5.63
C GLN A 325 10.12 17.38 4.96
N LEU A 326 9.30 16.38 4.65
CA LEU A 326 7.99 16.58 4.03
C LEU A 326 7.07 17.45 4.92
N PHE A 327 7.13 17.25 6.24
CA PHE A 327 6.34 18.01 7.21
C PHE A 327 6.89 19.43 7.45
N GLN A 328 8.14 19.68 7.09
CA GLN A 328 8.78 20.99 7.27
C GLN A 328 8.62 21.85 6.01
N GLU A 329 8.90 21.28 4.85
CA GLU A 329 9.03 22.03 3.60
C GLU A 329 7.78 21.94 2.73
N ASN A 330 7.01 20.84 2.81
CA ASN A 330 5.92 20.53 1.92
C ASN A 330 4.63 20.08 2.63
N LEU A 331 4.29 20.75 3.74
CA LEU A 331 3.10 20.42 4.53
C LEU A 331 1.81 20.46 3.68
N GLN A 332 1.75 21.29 2.65
CA GLN A 332 0.63 21.34 1.71
C GLN A 332 0.41 20.01 0.99
N LEU A 333 1.50 19.30 0.61
CA LEU A 333 1.39 17.99 -0.03
C LEU A 333 0.80 16.94 0.94
N VAL A 334 1.15 17.02 2.22
CA VAL A 334 0.57 16.15 3.24
C VAL A 334 -0.95 16.32 3.29
N PHE A 335 -1.43 17.57 3.32
CA PHE A 335 -2.88 17.85 3.30
C PHE A 335 -3.54 17.40 2.01
N ILE A 336 -2.91 17.61 0.85
CA ILE A 336 -3.43 17.16 -0.45
C ILE A 336 -3.63 15.64 -0.45
N VAL A 337 -2.67 14.89 0.07
CA VAL A 337 -2.77 13.42 0.17
C VAL A 337 -3.90 13.01 1.12
N ILE A 338 -4.01 13.65 2.28
CA ILE A 338 -5.08 13.39 3.25
C ILE A 338 -6.45 13.61 2.62
N PHE A 339 -6.67 14.78 2.01
CA PHE A 339 -7.94 15.12 1.40
C PHE A 339 -8.21 14.26 0.14
N GLY A 340 -7.16 13.92 -0.63
CA GLY A 340 -7.25 13.00 -1.76
C GLY A 340 -7.71 11.61 -1.33
N LEU A 341 -7.12 11.05 -0.28
CA LEU A 341 -7.54 9.77 0.30
C LEU A 341 -8.96 9.83 0.86
N LEU A 342 -9.32 10.89 1.57
CA LEU A 342 -10.66 11.08 2.11
C LEU A 342 -11.71 11.11 0.99
N LEU A 343 -11.50 11.97 0.01
CA LEU A 343 -12.40 12.11 -1.14
C LEU A 343 -12.53 10.79 -1.90
N SER A 344 -11.42 10.12 -2.11
CA SER A 344 -11.37 8.83 -2.79
C SER A 344 -12.19 7.78 -2.05
N ASN A 345 -11.97 7.59 -0.75
CA ASN A 345 -12.71 6.60 0.04
C ASN A 345 -14.22 6.87 0.02
N VAL A 346 -14.62 8.13 0.17
CA VAL A 346 -16.03 8.52 0.13
C VAL A 346 -16.62 8.25 -1.26
N LEU A 347 -15.95 8.68 -2.33
CA LEU A 347 -16.42 8.47 -3.69
C LEU A 347 -16.48 7.00 -4.07
N THR A 348 -15.46 6.22 -3.73
CA THR A 348 -15.41 4.79 -4.03
C THR A 348 -16.51 4.03 -3.31
N SER A 349 -16.74 4.33 -2.03
CA SER A 349 -17.81 3.72 -1.26
C SER A 349 -19.19 4.10 -1.83
N ALA A 350 -19.39 5.37 -2.20
CA ALA A 350 -20.62 5.82 -2.84
C ALA A 350 -20.85 5.13 -4.20
N ILE A 351 -19.83 5.11 -5.07
CA ILE A 351 -19.87 4.42 -6.36
C ILE A 351 -20.09 2.92 -6.15
N GLY A 352 -19.40 2.33 -5.19
CA GLY A 352 -19.53 0.91 -4.84
C GLY A 352 -20.95 0.54 -4.42
N ILE A 353 -21.60 1.35 -3.60
CA ILE A 353 -23.00 1.16 -3.21
C ILE A 353 -23.93 1.30 -4.43
N LEU A 354 -23.75 2.36 -5.22
CA LEU A 354 -24.58 2.63 -6.40
C LEU A 354 -24.42 1.55 -7.48
N LEU A 355 -23.21 1.09 -7.69
CA LEU A 355 -22.87 0.14 -8.75
C LEU A 355 -22.67 -1.30 -8.25
N ALA A 356 -23.00 -1.62 -6.98
CA ALA A 356 -22.79 -2.94 -6.40
C ALA A 356 -23.36 -4.07 -7.28
N ARG A 357 -24.56 -3.88 -7.82
CA ARG A 357 -25.22 -4.84 -8.73
C ARG A 357 -24.47 -5.00 -10.07
N GLN A 358 -23.96 -3.91 -10.63
CA GLN A 358 -23.19 -3.91 -11.89
C GLN A 358 -21.80 -4.54 -11.67
N ILE A 359 -21.13 -4.18 -10.57
CA ILE A 359 -19.84 -4.75 -10.17
C ILE A 359 -19.96 -6.26 -9.98
N ALA A 360 -21.05 -6.71 -9.35
CA ALA A 360 -21.32 -8.15 -9.20
C ALA A 360 -21.53 -8.88 -10.54
N ARG A 361 -21.96 -8.18 -11.62
CA ARG A 361 -22.01 -8.75 -12.97
C ARG A 361 -20.62 -8.83 -13.61
N LEU A 362 -19.74 -7.87 -13.36
CA LEU A 362 -18.37 -7.86 -13.86
C LEU A 362 -17.55 -9.04 -13.32
N THR A 363 -17.83 -9.50 -12.10
CA THR A 363 -17.13 -10.68 -11.53
C THR A 363 -17.48 -11.99 -12.24
N ARG A 364 -18.50 -12.00 -13.10
CA ARG A 364 -18.84 -13.15 -13.97
C ARG A 364 -17.97 -13.22 -15.22
N VAL A 365 -17.13 -12.21 -15.49
CA VAL A 365 -16.18 -12.27 -16.62
C VAL A 365 -15.19 -13.39 -16.36
N SER A 366 -15.04 -14.26 -17.37
CA SER A 366 -14.15 -15.42 -17.26
C SER A 366 -12.70 -14.98 -17.01
N VAL A 367 -12.01 -15.69 -16.14
CA VAL A 367 -10.57 -15.46 -15.86
C VAL A 367 -9.75 -15.53 -17.15
N THR A 368 -10.16 -16.39 -18.11
CA THR A 368 -9.54 -16.51 -19.43
C THR A 368 -9.59 -15.24 -20.26
N THR A 369 -10.60 -14.38 -20.07
CA THR A 369 -10.70 -13.08 -20.74
C THR A 369 -10.03 -11.96 -19.93
N LEU A 370 -10.18 -12.00 -18.60
CA LEU A 370 -9.69 -10.95 -17.71
C LEU A 370 -8.16 -10.92 -17.67
N VAL A 371 -7.51 -12.07 -17.53
CA VAL A 371 -6.06 -12.19 -17.37
C VAL A 371 -5.28 -11.59 -18.55
N PRO A 372 -5.55 -11.92 -19.82
CA PRO A 372 -4.84 -11.31 -20.95
C PRO A 372 -4.99 -9.79 -21.02
N ILE A 373 -6.19 -9.27 -20.74
CA ILE A 373 -6.45 -7.83 -20.78
C ILE A 373 -5.62 -7.11 -19.71
N ILE A 374 -5.65 -7.60 -18.46
CA ILE A 374 -4.89 -6.98 -17.37
C ILE A 374 -3.40 -7.10 -17.60
N LEU A 375 -2.90 -8.26 -18.09
CA LEU A 375 -1.50 -8.43 -18.43
C LEU A 375 -1.05 -7.45 -19.51
N PHE A 376 -1.85 -7.28 -20.56
CA PHE A 376 -1.55 -6.31 -21.62
C PHE A 376 -1.44 -4.88 -21.07
N VAL A 377 -2.42 -4.45 -20.28
CA VAL A 377 -2.42 -3.12 -19.66
C VAL A 377 -1.25 -2.94 -18.70
N ALA A 378 -0.92 -3.97 -17.91
CA ALA A 378 0.20 -3.95 -16.96
C ALA A 378 1.54 -3.81 -17.69
N LEU A 379 1.78 -4.58 -18.76
CA LEU A 379 3.01 -4.51 -19.55
C LEU A 379 3.11 -3.20 -20.32
N LEU A 380 1.98 -2.71 -20.85
CA LEU A 380 1.93 -1.40 -21.48
C LEU A 380 2.26 -0.28 -20.47
N GLY A 381 1.72 -0.35 -19.25
CA GLY A 381 2.03 0.57 -18.16
C GLY A 381 3.51 0.57 -17.79
N ALA A 382 4.15 -0.59 -17.76
CA ALA A 382 5.59 -0.70 -17.53
C ALA A 382 6.40 -0.06 -18.66
N PHE A 383 6.00 -0.26 -19.92
CA PHE A 383 6.67 0.35 -21.09
C PHE A 383 6.53 1.87 -21.10
N VAL A 384 5.32 2.40 -20.87
CA VAL A 384 5.04 3.84 -20.96
C VAL A 384 5.85 4.64 -19.93
N ASN A 385 6.26 4.02 -18.82
CA ASN A 385 7.02 4.69 -17.76
C ASN A 385 8.29 5.40 -18.29
N ARG A 386 9.08 4.72 -19.12
CA ARG A 386 10.31 5.29 -19.73
C ARG A 386 10.47 5.02 -21.25
N GLY A 387 9.51 4.35 -21.86
CA GLY A 387 9.62 3.92 -23.25
C GLY A 387 10.71 2.85 -23.49
N ASN A 388 11.05 2.06 -22.47
CA ASN A 388 12.14 1.08 -22.52
C ASN A 388 11.61 -0.36 -22.41
N PHE A 389 11.94 -1.21 -23.38
CA PHE A 389 11.58 -2.63 -23.34
C PHE A 389 12.23 -3.41 -22.18
N GLY A 390 13.36 -2.91 -21.65
CA GLY A 390 13.96 -3.44 -20.44
C GLY A 390 13.02 -3.41 -19.24
N ASP A 391 12.17 -2.38 -19.13
CA ASP A 391 11.16 -2.27 -18.07
C ASP A 391 10.07 -3.33 -18.23
N VAL A 392 9.68 -3.66 -19.47
CA VAL A 392 8.73 -4.76 -19.75
C VAL A 392 9.34 -6.10 -19.35
N THR A 393 10.60 -6.35 -19.75
CA THR A 393 11.33 -7.57 -19.40
C THR A 393 11.46 -7.71 -17.88
N ALA A 394 11.86 -6.65 -17.18
CA ALA A 394 11.94 -6.63 -15.72
C ALA A 394 10.59 -6.93 -15.08
N THR A 395 9.50 -6.35 -15.60
CA THR A 395 8.13 -6.60 -15.11
C THR A 395 7.74 -8.06 -15.24
N VAL A 396 8.05 -8.71 -16.36
CA VAL A 396 7.77 -10.16 -16.55
C VAL A 396 8.61 -11.00 -15.59
N VAL A 397 9.91 -10.72 -15.46
CA VAL A 397 10.80 -11.44 -14.53
C VAL A 397 10.30 -11.32 -13.09
N PHE A 398 10.00 -10.10 -12.63
CA PHE A 398 9.45 -9.89 -11.29
C PHE A 398 8.05 -10.48 -11.13
N GLY A 399 7.26 -10.58 -12.21
CA GLY A 399 5.98 -11.27 -12.23
C GLY A 399 6.11 -12.75 -11.93
N VAL A 400 7.05 -13.41 -12.60
CA VAL A 400 7.36 -14.84 -12.36
C VAL A 400 7.90 -15.04 -10.95
N ILE A 401 8.84 -14.21 -10.50
CA ILE A 401 9.36 -14.25 -9.12
C ILE A 401 8.21 -14.09 -8.11
N GLY A 402 7.37 -13.08 -8.29
CA GLY A 402 6.22 -12.81 -7.42
C GLY A 402 5.21 -13.96 -7.38
N PHE A 403 4.97 -14.62 -8.51
CA PHE A 403 4.13 -15.82 -8.59
C PHE A 403 4.72 -16.97 -7.74
N TYR A 404 6.01 -17.26 -7.88
CA TYR A 404 6.65 -18.29 -7.04
C TYR A 404 6.70 -17.90 -5.57
N MET A 405 6.90 -16.61 -5.24
CA MET A 405 6.80 -16.14 -3.84
C MET A 405 5.42 -16.42 -3.26
N LEU A 406 4.33 -16.18 -4.02
CA LEU A 406 2.97 -16.55 -3.59
C LEU A 406 2.84 -18.06 -3.38
N LYS A 407 3.30 -18.86 -4.34
CA LYS A 407 3.24 -20.33 -4.28
C LYS A 407 3.96 -20.91 -3.08
N PHE A 408 5.09 -20.32 -2.70
CA PHE A 408 5.88 -20.74 -1.53
C PHE A 408 5.54 -20.01 -0.23
N ASN A 409 4.44 -19.23 -0.23
CA ASN A 409 3.99 -18.46 0.94
C ASN A 409 5.05 -17.48 1.48
N VAL A 410 5.84 -16.89 0.58
CA VAL A 410 6.83 -15.84 0.88
C VAL A 410 6.20 -14.47 0.60
N SER A 411 6.27 -13.55 1.56
CA SER A 411 5.72 -12.21 1.36
C SER A 411 6.55 -11.39 0.36
N ARG A 412 5.86 -10.73 -0.57
CA ARG A 412 6.45 -9.81 -1.55
C ARG A 412 6.74 -8.43 -0.95
N ILE A 413 6.08 -8.11 0.17
CA ILE A 413 6.16 -6.79 0.81
C ILE A 413 7.59 -6.46 1.28
N PRO A 414 8.34 -7.37 1.92
CA PRO A 414 9.72 -7.10 2.32
C PRO A 414 10.65 -6.73 1.15
N VAL A 415 10.47 -7.34 -0.03
CA VAL A 415 11.24 -7.00 -1.24
C VAL A 415 11.04 -5.54 -1.61
N VAL A 416 9.77 -5.12 -1.72
CA VAL A 416 9.41 -3.75 -2.14
C VAL A 416 9.88 -2.72 -1.12
N ILE A 417 9.64 -2.98 0.17
CA ILE A 417 10.03 -2.05 1.23
C ILE A 417 11.55 -1.92 1.31
N ALA A 418 12.27 -3.03 1.19
CA ALA A 418 13.72 -3.01 1.15
C ALA A 418 14.26 -2.26 -0.08
N PHE A 419 13.60 -2.43 -1.22
CA PHE A 419 13.95 -1.69 -2.43
C PHE A 419 13.77 -0.17 -2.26
N VAL A 420 12.70 0.27 -1.60
CA VAL A 420 12.44 1.71 -1.36
C VAL A 420 13.33 2.27 -0.24
N LEU A 421 13.50 1.53 0.86
CA LEU A 421 14.28 2.00 2.00
C LEU A 421 15.80 1.85 1.80
N GLY A 422 16.25 0.97 0.90
CA GLY A 422 17.67 0.74 0.65
C GLY A 422 18.46 2.01 0.32
N PRO A 423 18.06 2.78 -0.72
CA PRO A 423 18.72 4.04 -1.06
C PRO A 423 18.66 5.07 0.08
N ILE A 424 17.55 5.15 0.82
CA ILE A 424 17.39 6.05 1.97
C ILE A 424 18.38 5.68 3.08
N ALA A 425 18.48 4.39 3.38
CA ALA A 425 19.43 3.89 4.38
C ALA A 425 20.88 4.15 3.95
N GLU A 426 21.23 3.81 2.71
CA GLU A 426 22.57 4.03 2.18
C GLU A 426 22.99 5.49 2.19
N GLN A 427 22.13 6.38 1.69
CA GLN A 427 22.41 7.82 1.66
C GLN A 427 22.63 8.39 3.07
N ASN A 428 21.76 8.01 4.02
CA ASN A 428 21.88 8.48 5.38
C ASN A 428 23.05 7.84 6.14
N PHE A 429 23.42 6.61 5.83
CA PHE A 429 24.65 5.97 6.32
C PHE A 429 25.90 6.77 5.91
N HIS A 430 26.05 7.00 4.62
CA HIS A 430 27.20 7.78 4.11
C HIS A 430 27.21 9.22 4.62
N ARG A 431 26.04 9.88 4.67
CA ARG A 431 25.93 11.23 5.21
C ARG A 431 26.34 11.30 6.69
N SER A 432 25.99 10.28 7.46
CA SER A 432 26.39 10.18 8.87
C SER A 432 27.90 10.02 9.01
N LEU A 433 28.53 9.19 8.18
CA LEU A 433 29.99 9.04 8.15
C LEU A 433 30.70 10.34 7.71
N GLN A 434 30.14 11.08 6.77
CA GLN A 434 30.70 12.38 6.37
C GLN A 434 30.64 13.38 7.53
N ILE A 435 29.53 13.45 8.27
CA ILE A 435 29.37 14.32 9.43
C ILE A 435 30.39 13.96 10.52
N SER A 436 30.59 12.66 10.78
CA SER A 436 31.52 12.17 11.82
C SER A 436 32.97 12.08 11.35
N ARG A 437 33.30 12.53 10.12
CA ARG A 437 34.62 12.39 9.49
C ARG A 437 35.14 10.93 9.49
N GLY A 438 34.22 9.98 9.28
CA GLY A 438 34.52 8.55 9.19
C GLY A 438 34.41 7.76 10.50
N ALA A 439 34.04 8.40 11.62
CA ALA A 439 33.89 7.71 12.90
C ALA A 439 32.55 6.95 12.95
N TYR A 440 32.62 5.62 13.08
CA TYR A 440 31.44 4.75 13.22
C TYR A 440 30.73 4.88 14.58
N SER A 441 31.38 5.47 15.58
CA SER A 441 30.78 5.71 16.91
C SER A 441 29.49 6.51 16.83
N ILE A 442 29.35 7.40 15.84
CA ILE A 442 28.17 8.23 15.63
C ILE A 442 26.85 7.43 15.62
N PHE A 443 26.90 6.18 15.16
CA PHE A 443 25.71 5.32 15.08
C PHE A 443 25.22 4.85 16.45
N LEU A 444 26.03 4.98 17.52
CA LEU A 444 25.74 4.55 18.87
C LEU A 444 25.70 5.71 19.89
N GLU A 445 25.97 6.93 19.48
CA GLU A 445 26.08 8.08 20.39
C GLU A 445 24.72 8.73 20.71
N ARG A 446 23.76 8.65 19.79
CA ARG A 446 22.49 9.33 19.94
C ARG A 446 21.45 8.49 20.66
N HIS A 447 20.73 9.06 21.61
CA HIS A 447 19.68 8.38 22.36
C HIS A 447 18.57 7.80 21.45
N VAL A 448 18.14 8.58 20.42
CA VAL A 448 17.13 8.13 19.46
C VAL A 448 17.61 6.91 18.69
N SER A 449 18.87 6.91 18.22
CA SER A 449 19.49 5.77 17.54
C SER A 449 19.56 4.55 18.43
N ILE A 450 19.97 4.70 19.70
CA ILE A 450 20.02 3.58 20.66
C ILE A 450 18.63 2.98 20.89
N VAL A 451 17.59 3.83 21.04
CA VAL A 451 16.21 3.35 21.19
C VAL A 451 15.77 2.57 19.95
N LEU A 452 16.10 3.04 18.75
CA LEU A 452 15.78 2.35 17.49
C LEU A 452 16.52 1.02 17.35
N ILE A 453 17.79 0.96 17.76
CA ILE A 453 18.57 -0.28 17.79
C ILE A 453 17.91 -1.29 18.74
N VAL A 454 17.63 -0.88 19.97
CA VAL A 454 16.97 -1.74 20.96
C VAL A 454 15.62 -2.23 20.47
N ALA A 455 14.81 -1.33 19.88
CA ALA A 455 13.52 -1.68 19.28
C ALA A 455 13.70 -2.69 18.13
N THR A 456 14.71 -2.49 17.27
CA THR A 456 15.01 -3.41 16.14
C THR A 456 15.36 -4.81 16.66
N VAL A 457 16.25 -4.90 17.66
CA VAL A 457 16.64 -6.17 18.29
C VAL A 457 15.45 -6.82 18.99
N ALA A 458 14.64 -6.03 19.71
CA ALA A 458 13.44 -6.54 20.36
C ALA A 458 12.45 -7.14 19.36
N VAL A 459 12.18 -6.46 18.24
CA VAL A 459 11.30 -6.96 17.17
C VAL A 459 11.85 -8.25 16.58
N LEU A 460 13.16 -8.33 16.34
CA LEU A 460 13.80 -9.53 15.79
C LEU A 460 13.72 -10.72 16.74
N LEU A 461 13.79 -10.48 18.05
CA LEU A 461 13.75 -11.53 19.08
C LEU A 461 12.33 -11.97 19.47
N LEU A 462 11.31 -11.15 19.22
CA LEU A 462 9.90 -11.46 19.56
C LEU A 462 9.43 -12.85 19.11
N PRO A 463 9.69 -13.30 17.88
CA PRO A 463 9.27 -14.62 17.41
C PRO A 463 9.94 -15.77 18.18
N PHE A 464 11.22 -15.62 18.51
CA PHE A 464 11.96 -16.63 19.27
C PHE A 464 11.43 -16.77 20.69
N VAL A 465 11.10 -15.64 21.33
CA VAL A 465 10.47 -15.64 22.66
C VAL A 465 9.08 -16.30 22.63
N ARG A 466 8.27 -16.00 21.59
CA ARG A 466 6.95 -16.63 21.41
C ARG A 466 7.07 -18.14 21.18
N TYR A 467 8.03 -18.57 20.38
CA TYR A 467 8.30 -19.99 20.14
C TYR A 467 8.73 -20.72 21.42
N ALA A 468 9.67 -20.16 22.17
CA ALA A 468 10.11 -20.72 23.44
C ALA A 468 9.00 -20.81 24.50
N ARG A 469 8.09 -19.83 24.53
CA ARG A 469 6.92 -19.88 25.44
C ARG A 469 5.92 -20.95 25.04
N ARG A 470 5.63 -21.14 23.75
CA ARG A 470 4.72 -22.20 23.28
C ARG A 470 5.25 -23.60 23.64
N ARG A 471 6.54 -23.84 23.37
CA ARG A 471 7.16 -25.12 23.70
C ARG A 471 7.06 -25.47 25.20
N ARG A 472 7.20 -24.47 26.09
CA ARG A 472 7.00 -24.67 27.54
C ARG A 472 5.53 -24.86 27.94
N SER A 473 4.56 -24.40 27.16
CA SER A 473 3.14 -24.67 27.46
C SER A 473 2.71 -26.06 27.00
N ASP A 474 3.34 -26.59 25.93
CA ASP A 474 3.05 -27.92 25.40
C ASP A 474 3.76 -29.05 26.23
N GLU A 475 4.77 -28.70 27.03
CA GLU A 475 5.49 -29.61 27.94
C GLU A 475 4.86 -29.66 29.37
N ARG A 476 3.81 -28.86 29.63
CA ARG A 476 3.02 -28.86 30.88
C ARG A 476 1.62 -29.43 30.66
#